data_6dfc4115d7bd01004b4224c4845eb1ec
#
_entry.id   6dfc4115d7bd01004b4224c4845eb1ec
#
_cell.length_a   1.000
_cell.length_b   1.000
_cell.length_c   1.000
_cell.angle_alpha   90.00
_cell.angle_beta   90.00
_cell.angle_gamma   90.00
#
_symmetry.space_group_name_H-M   'P 1'
#
loop_
_entity.id
_entity.type
_entity.pdbx_description
1 polymer ?
#
loop_
_entity_poly.entity_id
_entity_poly.type
_entity_poly.pdbx_seq_one_letter_code
_entity_poly.pdbx_strand_id
1 'polypeptide(L)'
;VAPKRSSDLFSQVVNSGPGSFLARQLGVPQPETLRRYRAGEPPLTGSLLIGGAGRVVEPLRAALEKDYDLVGNNLGGRWADSFGGLVFDATGITEPAGLKGLHEFFTPVLRNLGRCGRVVVVGGTPEAAASTNERIAQRALEGFTRSLGKELRRGATTALVYLSPDAKPAATGLESTMRFLLSAKSAYVDGQVFSVGADDSTPPADWEKPLDGKVAIVTGAARGIGATIAEVFARDGAHVVAIDVESAAENLAETASKVGGTALWLPVTADDAVDKISEHLRDHHGGKADILVNNAGITRDKLLANMDDARWDAVLAVNLLAPLRLTEGLVGNGSIGEGGRVIGLSSIAGIAGNRGQTNYATTKAGMIGITQALAPGLAAKGITINAVAPGFIETQMTAAIPLATREVGRRLNSLLQGGQPVDVAEAIAYFASPASNAVTGNVIRVCGQAMIGA
;
A
#
# COMPACT_ATOMS: atom_id res chain seq x y z
N VAL A 1 10.42 4.15 -16.94
CA VAL A 1 9.75 5.46 -17.04
C VAL A 1 10.60 6.45 -16.26
N ALA A 2 11.18 7.47 -16.95
CA ALA A 2 11.89 8.55 -16.27
C ALA A 2 10.90 9.26 -15.33
N PRO A 3 11.25 9.57 -14.08
CA PRO A 3 10.35 10.24 -13.17
C PRO A 3 10.00 11.61 -13.76
N LYS A 4 8.70 11.85 -14.04
CA LYS A 4 8.23 13.21 -14.32
C LYS A 4 8.68 14.08 -13.16
N ARG A 5 9.37 15.18 -13.44
CA ARG A 5 9.78 16.17 -12.43
C ARG A 5 8.55 16.49 -11.59
N SER A 6 8.71 16.36 -10.27
CA SER A 6 7.67 16.70 -9.30
C SER A 6 7.05 18.06 -9.66
N SER A 7 5.72 18.14 -9.71
CA SER A 7 5.00 19.41 -9.88
C SER A 7 5.09 20.32 -8.65
N ASP A 8 5.80 19.89 -7.62
CA ASP A 8 6.01 20.59 -6.38
C ASP A 8 7.12 21.65 -6.53
N LEU A 9 6.71 22.84 -6.91
CA LEU A 9 7.60 24.00 -7.07
C LEU A 9 8.34 24.34 -5.79
N PHE A 10 7.70 24.21 -4.63
CA PHE A 10 8.32 24.43 -3.33
C PHE A 10 9.49 23.49 -3.11
N SER A 11 9.28 22.17 -3.29
CA SER A 11 10.36 21.18 -3.17
C SER A 11 11.50 21.44 -4.18
N GLN A 12 11.18 21.89 -5.39
CA GLN A 12 12.20 22.25 -6.39
C GLN A 12 13.02 23.47 -5.94
N VAL A 13 12.36 24.49 -5.42
CA VAL A 13 13.03 25.72 -4.94
C VAL A 13 13.85 25.44 -3.70
N VAL A 14 13.25 24.79 -2.69
CA VAL A 14 13.89 24.52 -1.38
C VAL A 14 15.05 23.53 -1.51
N ASN A 15 15.02 22.62 -2.49
CA ASN A 15 16.11 21.69 -2.78
C ASN A 15 17.09 22.19 -3.84
N SER A 16 16.89 23.39 -4.42
CA SER A 16 17.90 24.03 -5.27
C SER A 16 19.09 24.54 -4.43
N GLY A 17 20.28 24.68 -5.03
CA GLY A 17 21.48 25.14 -4.31
C GLY A 17 21.25 26.40 -3.45
N PRO A 18 20.77 27.51 -4.02
CA PRO A 18 20.46 28.73 -3.26
C PRO A 18 19.28 28.55 -2.29
N GLY A 19 18.24 27.83 -2.71
CA GLY A 19 17.06 27.60 -1.88
C GLY A 19 17.35 26.73 -0.66
N SER A 20 18.22 25.73 -0.79
CA SER A 20 18.59 24.85 0.33
C SER A 20 19.38 25.59 1.42
N PHE A 21 20.21 26.54 1.03
CA PHE A 21 20.92 27.40 1.98
C PHE A 21 19.95 28.28 2.78
N LEU A 22 19.03 28.97 2.09
CA LEU A 22 18.00 29.79 2.74
C LEU A 22 17.07 28.97 3.62
N ALA A 23 16.63 27.80 3.15
CA ALA A 23 15.76 26.92 3.93
C ALA A 23 16.42 26.47 5.25
N ARG A 24 17.71 26.13 5.22
CA ARG A 24 18.45 25.79 6.44
C ARG A 24 18.56 26.94 7.43
N GLN A 25 18.82 28.17 6.94
CA GLN A 25 18.89 29.35 7.80
C GLN A 25 17.55 29.71 8.42
N LEU A 26 16.44 29.49 7.69
CA LEU A 26 15.09 29.82 8.14
C LEU A 26 14.40 28.65 8.87
N GLY A 27 15.08 27.52 9.05
CA GLY A 27 14.49 26.32 9.67
C GLY A 27 13.34 25.70 8.89
N VAL A 28 13.25 25.99 7.57
CA VAL A 28 12.20 25.46 6.70
C VAL A 28 12.49 23.98 6.39
N PRO A 29 11.55 23.05 6.67
CA PRO A 29 11.73 21.65 6.37
C PRO A 29 11.96 21.39 4.88
N GLN A 30 12.98 20.60 4.56
CA GLN A 30 13.29 20.19 3.20
C GLN A 30 12.75 18.77 2.97
N PRO A 31 11.73 18.58 2.11
CA PRO A 31 11.26 17.25 1.74
C PRO A 31 12.38 16.47 1.05
N GLU A 32 12.62 15.25 1.51
CA GLU A 32 13.59 14.34 0.90
C GLU A 32 13.05 13.79 -0.41
N THR A 33 13.88 13.67 -1.44
CA THR A 33 13.51 12.94 -2.66
C THR A 33 13.35 11.47 -2.32
N LEU A 34 12.12 10.95 -2.34
CA LEU A 34 11.85 9.55 -2.02
C LEU A 34 12.41 8.64 -3.10
N ARG A 35 13.14 7.62 -2.65
CA ARG A 35 13.59 6.53 -3.50
C ARG A 35 12.38 5.64 -3.80
N ARG A 36 11.98 5.58 -5.08
CA ARG A 36 10.93 4.71 -5.61
C ARG A 36 11.55 3.57 -6.37
N TYR A 37 10.86 2.43 -6.39
CA TYR A 37 11.34 1.21 -7.02
C TYR A 37 11.70 1.40 -8.51
N ARG A 38 12.83 0.82 -8.88
CA ARG A 38 13.28 0.64 -10.26
C ARG A 38 13.85 -0.76 -10.41
N ALA A 39 13.46 -1.46 -11.47
CA ALA A 39 13.96 -2.80 -11.75
C ALA A 39 15.51 -2.80 -11.83
N GLY A 40 16.14 -3.81 -11.25
CA GLY A 40 17.57 -3.95 -11.20
C GLY A 40 18.30 -3.13 -10.13
N GLU A 41 17.59 -2.27 -9.37
CA GLU A 41 18.18 -1.60 -8.20
C GLU A 41 18.04 -2.49 -6.95
N PRO A 42 19.03 -2.47 -6.03
CA PRO A 42 18.93 -3.22 -4.78
C PRO A 42 17.71 -2.77 -3.97
N PRO A 43 17.06 -3.66 -3.19
CA PRO A 43 15.87 -3.32 -2.41
C PRO A 43 16.13 -2.19 -1.40
N LEU A 44 17.27 -2.21 -0.72
CA LEU A 44 17.71 -1.18 0.22
C LEU A 44 19.04 -0.54 -0.23
N THR A 45 19.29 0.67 0.26
CA THR A 45 20.60 1.32 0.15
C THR A 45 21.30 1.22 1.49
N GLY A 46 22.24 0.27 1.61
CA GLY A 46 22.92 -0.07 2.87
C GLY A 46 22.41 -1.34 3.52
N SER A 47 23.05 -1.72 4.61
CA SER A 47 22.85 -3.01 5.26
C SER A 47 21.52 -3.08 6.01
N LEU A 48 21.01 -4.30 6.19
CA LEU A 48 19.82 -4.63 6.98
C LEU A 48 20.21 -5.23 8.32
N LEU A 49 19.80 -4.58 9.42
CA LEU A 49 19.94 -5.12 10.77
C LEU A 49 18.60 -5.75 11.20
N ILE A 50 18.64 -7.02 11.56
CA ILE A 50 17.51 -7.75 12.14
C ILE A 50 17.88 -8.17 13.55
N GLY A 51 17.06 -7.79 14.54
CA GLY A 51 17.26 -8.14 15.95
C GLY A 51 15.94 -8.25 16.70
N GLY A 52 16.01 -8.39 18.02
CA GLY A 52 14.86 -8.62 18.89
C GLY A 52 14.93 -9.99 19.58
N ALA A 53 13.89 -10.37 20.28
CA ALA A 53 13.83 -11.60 21.08
C ALA A 53 12.54 -12.40 20.81
N GLY A 54 12.23 -12.61 19.52
CA GLY A 54 11.03 -13.33 19.12
C GLY A 54 11.32 -14.53 18.22
N ARG A 55 10.26 -15.06 17.60
CA ARG A 55 10.30 -16.27 16.80
C ARG A 55 10.67 -16.09 15.33
N VAL A 56 10.83 -14.82 14.86
CA VAL A 56 10.98 -14.54 13.42
C VAL A 56 12.38 -14.09 13.02
N VAL A 57 13.30 -13.81 13.94
CA VAL A 57 14.66 -13.32 13.63
C VAL A 57 15.38 -14.24 12.65
N GLU A 58 15.61 -15.51 13.04
CA GLU A 58 16.36 -16.44 12.21
C GLU A 58 15.62 -16.82 10.91
N PRO A 59 14.30 -17.10 10.93
CA PRO A 59 13.54 -17.33 9.69
C PRO A 59 13.63 -16.16 8.70
N LEU A 60 13.52 -14.91 9.17
CA LEU A 60 13.63 -13.73 8.29
C LEU A 60 15.05 -13.56 7.75
N ARG A 61 16.08 -13.83 8.57
CA ARG A 61 17.46 -13.79 8.08
C ARG A 61 17.67 -14.78 6.94
N ALA A 62 17.22 -16.02 7.11
CA ALA A 62 17.33 -17.07 6.09
C ALA A 62 16.56 -16.71 4.80
N ALA A 63 15.38 -16.10 4.92
CA ALA A 63 14.56 -15.70 3.77
C ALA A 63 15.14 -14.52 2.98
N LEU A 64 15.87 -13.61 3.65
CA LEU A 64 16.32 -12.34 3.06
C LEU A 64 17.81 -12.33 2.71
N GLU A 65 18.63 -13.29 3.18
CA GLU A 65 20.10 -13.27 3.05
C GLU A 65 20.61 -13.23 1.60
N LYS A 66 19.82 -13.73 0.63
CA LYS A 66 20.22 -13.75 -0.78
C LYS A 66 20.15 -12.37 -1.45
N ASP A 67 19.22 -11.53 -0.99
CA ASP A 67 18.86 -10.28 -1.68
C ASP A 67 19.17 -9.03 -0.85
N TYR A 68 19.53 -9.22 0.42
CA TYR A 68 19.83 -8.15 1.37
C TYR A 68 21.21 -8.33 2.00
N ASP A 69 21.95 -7.22 2.14
CA ASP A 69 23.20 -7.18 2.88
C ASP A 69 22.89 -7.22 4.39
N LEU A 70 22.92 -8.42 4.99
CA LEU A 70 22.57 -8.61 6.40
C LEU A 70 23.79 -8.34 7.31
N VAL A 71 23.57 -7.47 8.31
CA VAL A 71 24.55 -7.28 9.38
C VAL A 71 24.62 -8.53 10.28
N GLY A 72 25.83 -9.02 10.55
CA GLY A 72 26.03 -10.13 11.48
C GLY A 72 25.69 -9.75 12.92
N ASN A 73 25.40 -10.76 13.76
CA ASN A 73 25.01 -10.57 15.16
C ASN A 73 26.11 -10.02 16.08
N ASN A 74 27.34 -9.86 15.61
CA ASN A 74 28.45 -9.32 16.41
C ASN A 74 28.42 -7.79 16.47
N LEU A 75 27.63 -7.27 17.39
CA LEU A 75 27.53 -5.84 17.70
C LEU A 75 28.79 -5.23 18.35
N GLY A 76 29.91 -5.97 18.40
CA GLY A 76 31.18 -5.51 18.99
C GLY A 76 32.13 -4.77 18.03
N GLY A 77 31.75 -4.58 16.77
CA GLY A 77 32.53 -3.86 15.75
C GLY A 77 31.95 -2.50 15.41
N ARG A 78 32.71 -1.67 14.67
CA ARG A 78 32.21 -0.42 14.09
C ARG A 78 30.94 -0.74 13.27
N TRP A 79 29.86 -0.05 13.61
CA TRP A 79 28.61 -0.11 12.82
C TRP A 79 28.92 0.17 11.34
N ALA A 80 28.20 -0.50 10.46
CA ALA A 80 28.15 -0.09 9.06
C ALA A 80 27.90 1.42 8.97
N ASP A 81 28.56 2.09 8.03
CA ASP A 81 28.46 3.56 7.90
C ASP A 81 27.00 4.05 7.72
N SER A 82 26.10 3.16 7.28
CA SER A 82 24.68 3.45 7.11
C SER A 82 23.84 2.16 7.05
N PHE A 83 22.74 2.11 7.81
CA PHE A 83 21.72 1.06 7.68
C PHE A 83 20.70 1.46 6.61
N GLY A 84 20.42 0.56 5.67
CA GLY A 84 19.28 0.69 4.75
C GLY A 84 17.96 0.28 5.40
N GLY A 85 18.01 -0.66 6.37
CA GLY A 85 16.84 -1.14 7.09
C GLY A 85 17.14 -1.60 8.52
N LEU A 86 16.13 -1.47 9.38
CA LEU A 86 16.13 -1.96 10.75
C LEU A 86 14.86 -2.77 10.98
N VAL A 87 14.99 -4.01 11.46
CA VAL A 87 13.87 -4.89 11.80
C VAL A 87 13.99 -5.31 13.25
N PHE A 88 12.94 -5.12 14.02
CA PHE A 88 12.85 -5.56 15.40
C PHE A 88 11.74 -6.59 15.58
N ASP A 89 12.11 -7.78 16.02
CA ASP A 89 11.17 -8.84 16.38
C ASP A 89 10.68 -8.66 17.82
N ALA A 90 9.45 -8.19 17.95
CA ALA A 90 8.75 -8.01 19.21
C ALA A 90 7.77 -9.15 19.52
N THR A 91 7.74 -10.24 18.74
CA THR A 91 6.81 -11.36 18.96
C THR A 91 7.03 -12.09 20.29
N GLY A 92 8.21 -11.95 20.88
CA GLY A 92 8.54 -12.50 22.19
C GLY A 92 8.21 -11.57 23.38
N ILE A 93 7.65 -10.39 23.13
CA ILE A 93 7.27 -9.48 24.24
C ILE A 93 5.91 -9.85 24.79
N THR A 94 5.90 -10.52 25.93
CA THR A 94 4.68 -10.99 26.63
C THR A 94 4.26 -10.12 27.80
N GLU A 95 5.12 -9.17 28.21
CA GLU A 95 4.91 -8.28 29.37
C GLU A 95 5.22 -6.83 28.98
N PRO A 96 4.49 -5.82 29.53
CA PRO A 96 4.73 -4.42 29.25
C PRO A 96 6.16 -3.95 29.54
N ALA A 97 6.82 -4.53 30.56
CA ALA A 97 8.21 -4.22 30.87
C ALA A 97 9.18 -4.60 29.74
N GLY A 98 8.86 -5.62 28.93
CA GLY A 98 9.64 -6.05 27.77
C GLY A 98 9.69 -5.02 26.65
N LEU A 99 8.79 -4.02 26.62
CA LEU A 99 8.82 -2.90 25.69
C LEU A 99 10.11 -2.06 25.77
N LYS A 100 10.87 -2.17 26.87
CA LYS A 100 12.19 -1.58 26.99
C LYS A 100 13.14 -2.05 25.90
N GLY A 101 12.97 -3.29 25.40
CA GLY A 101 13.75 -3.83 24.29
C GLY A 101 13.69 -2.98 23.01
N LEU A 102 12.58 -2.29 22.75
CA LEU A 102 12.50 -1.32 21.63
C LEU A 102 13.52 -0.19 21.80
N HIS A 103 13.58 0.42 22.98
CA HIS A 103 14.54 1.48 23.28
C HIS A 103 15.98 0.97 23.17
N GLU A 104 16.28 -0.19 23.74
CA GLU A 104 17.62 -0.79 23.76
C GLU A 104 18.12 -1.12 22.36
N PHE A 105 17.21 -1.58 21.48
CA PHE A 105 17.56 -1.89 20.10
C PHE A 105 17.72 -0.64 19.22
N PHE A 106 16.74 0.26 19.21
CA PHE A 106 16.74 1.38 18.27
C PHE A 106 17.67 2.53 18.65
N THR A 107 17.80 2.85 19.92
CA THR A 107 18.57 4.03 20.38
C THR A 107 20.02 4.06 19.87
N PRO A 108 20.80 2.97 19.92
CA PRO A 108 22.20 2.99 19.46
C PRO A 108 22.35 3.06 17.94
N VAL A 109 21.35 2.64 17.16
CA VAL A 109 21.48 2.44 15.70
C VAL A 109 20.71 3.47 14.87
N LEU A 110 19.69 4.10 15.44
CA LEU A 110 18.75 4.94 14.68
C LEU A 110 19.42 6.13 13.98
N ARG A 111 20.50 6.70 14.58
CA ARG A 111 21.26 7.80 13.97
C ARG A 111 22.02 7.41 12.72
N ASN A 112 22.28 6.10 12.55
CA ASN A 112 22.97 5.54 11.39
C ASN A 112 22.00 5.06 10.30
N LEU A 113 20.68 5.26 10.48
CA LEU A 113 19.70 4.96 9.45
C LEU A 113 19.90 5.89 8.24
N GLY A 114 20.06 5.31 7.07
CA GLY A 114 20.33 5.99 5.81
C GLY A 114 19.13 6.76 5.26
N ARG A 115 19.35 7.46 4.15
CA ARG A 115 18.29 8.14 3.40
C ARG A 115 17.30 7.10 2.86
N CYS A 116 16.01 7.41 2.94
CA CYS A 116 14.93 6.50 2.56
C CYS A 116 15.05 5.12 3.25
N GLY A 117 15.59 5.07 4.48
CA GLY A 117 15.70 3.84 5.26
C GLY A 117 14.34 3.29 5.67
N ARG A 118 14.29 2.00 5.97
CA ARG A 118 13.06 1.28 6.33
C ARG A 118 13.16 0.72 7.75
N VAL A 119 12.15 0.98 8.56
CA VAL A 119 12.04 0.43 9.91
C VAL A 119 10.80 -0.45 9.98
N VAL A 120 10.96 -1.69 10.41
CA VAL A 120 9.83 -2.60 10.60
C VAL A 120 9.87 -3.20 11.99
N VAL A 121 8.75 -3.14 12.69
CA VAL A 121 8.52 -3.89 13.93
C VAL A 121 7.62 -5.06 13.60
N VAL A 122 7.98 -6.26 14.04
CA VAL A 122 7.12 -7.44 13.91
C VAL A 122 6.62 -7.82 15.30
N GLY A 123 5.31 -7.80 15.49
CA GLY A 123 4.64 -8.16 16.75
C GLY A 123 3.68 -9.34 16.58
N GLY A 124 3.16 -9.83 17.70
CA GLY A 124 2.03 -10.76 17.72
C GLY A 124 0.69 -10.02 17.60
N THR A 125 -0.33 -10.65 17.03
CA THR A 125 -1.69 -10.10 16.92
C THR A 125 -2.28 -9.89 18.33
N PRO A 126 -2.61 -8.66 18.74
CA PRO A 126 -3.07 -8.37 20.11
C PRO A 126 -4.36 -9.12 20.49
N GLU A 127 -5.27 -9.32 19.51
CA GLU A 127 -6.54 -10.02 19.71
C GLU A 127 -6.36 -11.51 20.00
N ALA A 128 -5.23 -12.09 19.57
CA ALA A 128 -4.87 -13.50 19.76
C ALA A 128 -3.85 -13.72 20.87
N ALA A 129 -3.52 -12.69 21.66
CA ALA A 129 -2.56 -12.78 22.77
C ALA A 129 -3.05 -13.74 23.86
N ALA A 130 -2.12 -14.54 24.41
CA ALA A 130 -2.41 -15.55 25.44
C ALA A 130 -2.74 -14.92 26.81
N SER A 131 -2.32 -13.68 27.07
CA SER A 131 -2.55 -12.98 28.33
C SER A 131 -2.93 -11.52 28.13
N THR A 132 -3.53 -10.92 29.17
CA THR A 132 -3.83 -9.48 29.21
C THR A 132 -2.55 -8.64 29.09
N ASN A 133 -1.48 -9.03 29.74
CA ASN A 133 -0.21 -8.30 29.71
C ASN A 133 0.42 -8.34 28.30
N GLU A 134 0.41 -9.48 27.66
CA GLU A 134 0.85 -9.64 26.28
C GLU A 134 0.03 -8.76 25.33
N ARG A 135 -1.31 -8.82 25.45
CA ARG A 135 -2.21 -7.98 24.65
C ARG A 135 -1.89 -6.49 24.79
N ILE A 136 -1.67 -6.02 26.02
CA ILE A 136 -1.29 -4.62 26.29
C ILE A 136 0.06 -4.31 25.64
N ALA A 137 1.06 -5.17 25.81
CA ALA A 137 2.39 -4.97 25.26
C ALA A 137 2.38 -4.94 23.73
N GLN A 138 1.72 -5.90 23.08
CA GLN A 138 1.62 -5.96 21.63
C GLN A 138 0.84 -4.77 21.06
N ARG A 139 -0.25 -4.35 21.71
CA ARG A 139 -1.00 -3.15 21.28
C ARG A 139 -0.20 -1.85 21.39
N ALA A 140 0.71 -1.76 22.35
CA ALA A 140 1.58 -0.59 22.54
C ALA A 140 2.55 -0.36 21.35
N LEU A 141 2.88 -1.39 20.57
CA LEU A 141 3.75 -1.31 19.39
C LEU A 141 3.22 -0.34 18.34
N GLU A 142 1.90 -0.17 18.22
CA GLU A 142 1.33 0.81 17.27
C GLU A 142 1.69 2.25 17.64
N GLY A 143 1.62 2.58 18.93
CA GLY A 143 2.02 3.91 19.42
C GLY A 143 3.49 4.19 19.16
N PHE A 144 4.35 3.20 19.44
CA PHE A 144 5.78 3.28 19.15
C PHE A 144 6.03 3.51 17.65
N THR A 145 5.46 2.66 16.79
CA THR A 145 5.64 2.71 15.33
C THR A 145 5.19 4.06 14.76
N ARG A 146 4.01 4.54 15.15
CA ARG A 146 3.47 5.81 14.65
C ARG A 146 4.29 7.01 15.14
N SER A 147 4.79 6.99 16.37
CA SER A 147 5.65 8.04 16.91
C SER A 147 7.00 8.05 16.21
N LEU A 148 7.61 6.87 16.05
CA LEU A 148 8.89 6.73 15.36
C LEU A 148 8.82 7.28 13.94
N GLY A 149 7.76 6.97 13.15
CA GLY A 149 7.57 7.51 11.81
C GLY A 149 7.58 9.03 11.75
N LYS A 150 7.05 9.71 12.79
CA LYS A 150 7.08 11.17 12.88
C LYS A 150 8.45 11.73 13.28
N GLU A 151 9.28 10.95 13.97
CA GLU A 151 10.64 11.31 14.36
C GLU A 151 11.65 11.07 13.25
N LEU A 152 11.41 10.08 12.38
CA LEU A 152 12.28 9.78 11.27
C LEU A 152 12.39 10.95 10.30
N ARG A 153 13.55 11.08 9.69
CA ARG A 153 13.86 12.14 8.73
C ARG A 153 14.41 11.51 7.45
N ARG A 154 14.72 12.34 6.46
CA ARG A 154 15.42 11.94 5.24
C ARG A 154 14.66 10.89 4.42
N GLY A 155 13.30 10.94 4.42
CA GLY A 155 12.45 10.04 3.66
C GLY A 155 12.39 8.60 4.18
N ALA A 156 12.86 8.37 5.41
CA ALA A 156 12.72 7.07 6.06
C ALA A 156 11.29 6.83 6.52
N THR A 157 10.86 5.57 6.56
CA THR A 157 9.50 5.15 6.93
C THR A 157 9.53 4.01 7.94
N THR A 158 8.44 3.86 8.67
CA THR A 158 8.25 2.75 9.61
C THR A 158 6.93 2.02 9.37
N ALA A 159 6.88 0.74 9.70
CA ALA A 159 5.67 -0.07 9.67
C ALA A 159 5.66 -1.10 10.81
N LEU A 160 4.47 -1.55 11.17
CA LEU A 160 4.24 -2.64 12.11
C LEU A 160 3.60 -3.81 11.35
N VAL A 161 4.11 -5.01 11.59
CA VAL A 161 3.53 -6.24 11.07
C VAL A 161 3.06 -7.08 12.25
N TYR A 162 1.77 -7.29 12.38
CA TYR A 162 1.21 -8.26 13.31
C TYR A 162 1.16 -9.63 12.67
N LEU A 163 1.81 -10.59 13.30
CA LEU A 163 1.86 -11.97 12.88
C LEU A 163 0.92 -12.82 13.74
N SER A 164 -0.03 -13.52 13.11
CA SER A 164 -0.91 -14.46 13.80
C SER A 164 -0.09 -15.55 14.53
N PRO A 165 -0.53 -16.02 15.70
CA PRO A 165 0.10 -17.17 16.36
C PRO A 165 0.21 -18.41 15.47
N ASP A 166 -0.80 -18.64 14.63
CA ASP A 166 -0.88 -19.79 13.71
C ASP A 166 0.01 -19.63 12.46
N ALA A 167 0.51 -18.41 12.19
CA ALA A 167 1.42 -18.19 11.07
C ALA A 167 2.80 -18.77 11.36
N LYS A 168 3.33 -19.57 10.42
CA LYS A 168 4.69 -20.08 10.51
C LYS A 168 5.68 -18.91 10.42
N PRO A 169 6.76 -18.88 11.22
CA PRO A 169 7.76 -17.79 11.18
C PRO A 169 8.46 -17.63 9.83
N ALA A 170 8.54 -18.71 9.04
CA ALA A 170 9.10 -18.74 7.68
C ALA A 170 8.00 -18.69 6.60
N ALA A 171 6.77 -18.23 6.93
CA ALA A 171 5.68 -18.19 5.95
C ALA A 171 5.96 -17.20 4.82
N THR A 172 5.60 -17.59 3.61
CA THR A 172 5.73 -16.76 2.39
C THR A 172 5.03 -15.41 2.53
N GLY A 173 3.87 -15.36 3.21
CA GLY A 173 3.15 -14.12 3.44
C GLY A 173 3.91 -13.12 4.31
N LEU A 174 4.65 -13.58 5.33
CA LEU A 174 5.54 -12.71 6.10
C LEU A 174 6.71 -12.23 5.23
N GLU A 175 7.36 -13.12 4.49
CA GLU A 175 8.45 -12.76 3.58
C GLU A 175 7.99 -11.73 2.53
N SER A 176 6.84 -11.93 1.89
CA SER A 176 6.24 -11.00 0.93
C SER A 176 6.03 -9.61 1.54
N THR A 177 5.46 -9.56 2.75
CA THR A 177 5.24 -8.32 3.48
C THR A 177 6.55 -7.62 3.80
N MET A 178 7.56 -8.37 4.27
CA MET A 178 8.88 -7.81 4.60
C MET A 178 9.60 -7.31 3.35
N ARG A 179 9.55 -8.04 2.23
CA ARG A 179 10.14 -7.61 0.94
C ARG A 179 9.48 -6.34 0.41
N PHE A 180 8.17 -6.19 0.55
CA PHE A 180 7.47 -4.94 0.23
C PHE A 180 7.94 -3.79 1.12
N LEU A 181 7.90 -3.97 2.44
CA LEU A 181 8.24 -2.92 3.42
C LEU A 181 9.73 -2.55 3.41
N LEU A 182 10.62 -3.51 3.20
CA LEU A 182 12.08 -3.33 3.13
C LEU A 182 12.56 -3.00 1.71
N SER A 183 11.74 -2.31 0.92
CA SER A 183 12.09 -1.93 -0.45
C SER A 183 11.65 -0.50 -0.78
N ALA A 184 12.01 -0.05 -1.97
CA ALA A 184 11.56 1.22 -2.52
C ALA A 184 10.08 1.19 -3.00
N LYS A 185 9.42 0.01 -3.04
CA LYS A 185 7.99 -0.14 -3.36
C LYS A 185 7.10 0.50 -2.28
N SER A 186 7.53 0.51 -1.01
CA SER A 186 6.80 1.11 0.11
C SER A 186 7.16 2.58 0.41
N ALA A 187 7.66 3.33 -0.58
CA ALA A 187 8.24 4.66 -0.39
C ALA A 187 7.32 5.69 0.29
N TYR A 188 6.00 5.53 0.18
CA TYR A 188 4.99 6.43 0.75
C TYR A 188 4.06 5.76 1.77
N VAL A 189 4.44 4.54 2.22
CA VAL A 189 3.75 3.77 3.28
C VAL A 189 4.51 4.00 4.58
N ASP A 190 3.91 4.76 5.50
CA ASP A 190 4.55 5.13 6.75
C ASP A 190 3.54 5.06 7.92
N GLY A 191 3.98 4.54 9.07
CA GLY A 191 3.18 4.39 10.28
C GLY A 191 2.01 3.40 10.15
N GLN A 192 2.05 2.47 9.18
CA GLN A 192 0.96 1.53 8.90
C GLN A 192 1.13 0.20 9.62
N VAL A 193 -0.02 -0.46 9.84
CA VAL A 193 -0.11 -1.76 10.48
C VAL A 193 -0.59 -2.78 9.44
N PHE A 194 0.15 -3.87 9.31
CA PHE A 194 -0.16 -5.01 8.46
C PHE A 194 -0.48 -6.21 9.33
N SER A 195 -1.53 -6.97 8.99
CA SER A 195 -1.86 -8.23 9.65
C SER A 195 -1.58 -9.38 8.69
N VAL A 196 -0.76 -10.32 9.13
CA VAL A 196 -0.36 -11.52 8.40
C VAL A 196 -0.87 -12.75 9.12
N GLY A 197 -1.73 -13.49 8.46
CA GLY A 197 -2.34 -14.73 8.96
C GLY A 197 -1.48 -15.96 8.69
N ALA A 198 -2.09 -17.13 8.90
CA ALA A 198 -1.52 -18.41 8.48
C ALA A 198 -1.51 -18.54 6.97
N ASP A 199 -0.47 -19.15 6.43
CA ASP A 199 -0.28 -19.33 4.99
C ASP A 199 0.57 -20.58 4.70
N ASP A 200 0.17 -21.31 3.69
CA ASP A 200 0.90 -22.45 3.13
C ASP A 200 1.32 -22.19 1.66
N SER A 201 1.24 -20.94 1.17
CA SER A 201 1.69 -20.59 -0.17
C SER A 201 3.20 -20.73 -0.34
N THR A 202 3.63 -20.90 -1.57
CA THR A 202 5.05 -20.95 -1.94
C THR A 202 5.54 -19.59 -2.44
N PRO A 203 6.81 -19.25 -2.23
CA PRO A 203 7.41 -18.07 -2.83
C PRO A 203 7.26 -18.07 -4.36
N PRO A 204 7.13 -16.90 -5.00
CA PRO A 204 7.13 -16.81 -6.46
C PRO A 204 8.51 -17.25 -7.00
N ALA A 205 8.52 -17.76 -8.23
CA ALA A 205 9.76 -18.16 -8.89
C ALA A 205 10.70 -16.94 -9.09
N ASP A 206 10.11 -15.76 -9.30
CA ASP A 206 10.82 -14.50 -9.46
C ASP A 206 10.12 -13.38 -8.68
N TRP A 207 10.78 -12.81 -7.69
CA TRP A 207 10.28 -11.68 -6.90
C TRP A 207 10.19 -10.36 -7.69
N GLU A 208 10.89 -10.26 -8.84
CA GLU A 208 10.78 -9.11 -9.74
C GLU A 208 9.52 -9.19 -10.63
N LYS A 209 9.00 -10.40 -10.84
CA LYS A 209 7.77 -10.66 -11.61
C LYS A 209 6.75 -11.49 -10.83
N PRO A 210 6.30 -11.01 -9.67
CA PRO A 210 5.42 -11.79 -8.79
C PRO A 210 4.03 -12.05 -9.36
N LEU A 211 3.63 -11.38 -10.45
CA LEU A 211 2.35 -11.52 -11.13
C LEU A 211 2.46 -12.24 -12.48
N ASP A 212 3.58 -12.94 -12.73
CA ASP A 212 3.82 -13.60 -14.01
C ASP A 212 2.70 -14.58 -14.37
N GLY A 213 2.16 -14.44 -15.59
CA GLY A 213 1.04 -15.24 -16.11
C GLY A 213 -0.33 -14.97 -15.48
N LYS A 214 -0.47 -13.99 -14.57
CA LYS A 214 -1.74 -13.63 -13.94
C LYS A 214 -2.59 -12.73 -14.83
N VAL A 215 -3.91 -12.89 -14.79
CA VAL A 215 -4.89 -12.03 -15.47
C VAL A 215 -5.47 -11.05 -14.44
N ALA A 216 -5.33 -9.75 -14.71
CA ALA A 216 -5.74 -8.70 -13.79
C ALA A 216 -6.75 -7.72 -14.41
N ILE A 217 -7.91 -7.61 -13.79
CA ILE A 217 -8.93 -6.62 -14.13
C ILE A 217 -8.66 -5.33 -13.35
N VAL A 218 -8.53 -4.20 -14.05
CA VAL A 218 -8.36 -2.88 -13.44
C VAL A 218 -9.46 -1.94 -13.92
N THR A 219 -10.34 -1.53 -13.02
CA THR A 219 -11.41 -0.56 -13.32
C THR A 219 -10.91 0.87 -13.16
N GLY A 220 -11.39 1.82 -14.00
CA GLY A 220 -10.90 3.19 -14.01
C GLY A 220 -9.46 3.29 -14.51
N ALA A 221 -9.10 2.49 -15.52
CA ALA A 221 -7.72 2.30 -15.97
C ALA A 221 -7.24 3.31 -17.02
N ALA A 222 -8.10 4.20 -17.50
CA ALA A 222 -7.73 5.15 -18.56
C ALA A 222 -6.67 6.18 -18.15
N ARG A 223 -6.56 6.51 -16.87
CA ARG A 223 -5.65 7.57 -16.37
C ARG A 223 -5.32 7.45 -14.89
N GLY A 224 -4.36 8.29 -14.45
CA GLY A 224 -4.05 8.48 -13.03
C GLY A 224 -3.60 7.22 -12.33
N ILE A 225 -4.20 6.90 -11.17
CA ILE A 225 -3.83 5.73 -10.36
C ILE A 225 -4.11 4.44 -11.14
N GLY A 226 -5.28 4.34 -11.82
CA GLY A 226 -5.65 3.12 -12.55
C GLY A 226 -4.71 2.79 -13.71
N ALA A 227 -4.33 3.76 -14.53
CA ALA A 227 -3.32 3.56 -15.57
C ALA A 227 -1.96 3.15 -15.00
N THR A 228 -1.57 3.75 -13.87
CA THR A 228 -0.31 3.38 -13.20
C THR A 228 -0.37 1.98 -12.59
N ILE A 229 -1.52 1.54 -12.07
CA ILE A 229 -1.71 0.15 -11.62
C ILE A 229 -1.52 -0.81 -12.80
N ALA A 230 -2.12 -0.51 -13.97
CA ALA A 230 -1.95 -1.31 -15.18
C ALA A 230 -0.46 -1.42 -15.59
N GLU A 231 0.28 -0.30 -15.55
CA GLU A 231 1.72 -0.28 -15.85
C GLU A 231 2.54 -1.12 -14.86
N VAL A 232 2.26 -1.01 -13.56
CA VAL A 232 2.96 -1.79 -12.53
C VAL A 232 2.65 -3.27 -12.65
N PHE A 233 1.39 -3.63 -12.89
CA PHE A 233 0.98 -5.02 -13.05
C PHE A 233 1.63 -5.67 -14.28
N ALA A 234 1.66 -4.98 -15.42
CA ALA A 234 2.32 -5.46 -16.62
C ALA A 234 3.85 -5.60 -16.42
N ARG A 235 4.49 -4.64 -15.71
CA ARG A 235 5.90 -4.76 -15.31
C ARG A 235 6.14 -6.04 -14.50
N ASP A 236 5.22 -6.34 -13.58
CA ASP A 236 5.31 -7.48 -12.67
C ASP A 236 4.84 -8.81 -13.31
N GLY A 237 4.48 -8.80 -14.62
CA GLY A 237 4.21 -9.98 -15.46
C GLY A 237 2.73 -10.29 -15.70
N ALA A 238 1.78 -9.47 -15.22
CA ALA A 238 0.36 -9.74 -15.42
C ALA A 238 -0.14 -9.34 -16.81
N HIS A 239 -1.14 -10.06 -17.30
CA HIS A 239 -1.99 -9.65 -18.42
C HIS A 239 -3.12 -8.75 -17.91
N VAL A 240 -3.18 -7.51 -18.38
CA VAL A 240 -4.12 -6.51 -17.87
C VAL A 240 -5.34 -6.38 -18.75
N VAL A 241 -6.53 -6.50 -18.14
CA VAL A 241 -7.82 -6.11 -18.71
C VAL A 241 -8.14 -4.71 -18.16
N ALA A 242 -7.92 -3.68 -18.96
CA ALA A 242 -8.15 -2.30 -18.60
C ALA A 242 -9.61 -1.92 -18.88
N ILE A 243 -10.34 -1.44 -17.86
CA ILE A 243 -11.77 -1.08 -17.97
C ILE A 243 -11.95 0.40 -17.65
N ASP A 244 -12.67 1.12 -18.51
CA ASP A 244 -13.13 2.49 -18.25
C ASP A 244 -14.35 2.82 -19.13
N VAL A 245 -14.95 3.99 -18.91
CA VAL A 245 -16.10 4.46 -19.68
C VAL A 245 -15.72 4.86 -21.12
N GLU A 246 -16.67 4.80 -22.05
CA GLU A 246 -16.47 5.16 -23.46
C GLU A 246 -15.92 6.58 -23.65
N SER A 247 -16.33 7.53 -22.82
CA SER A 247 -15.81 8.91 -22.86
C SER A 247 -14.30 9.03 -22.58
N ALA A 248 -13.65 7.97 -22.11
CA ALA A 248 -12.21 7.86 -21.88
C ALA A 248 -11.53 6.88 -22.84
N ALA A 249 -12.19 6.50 -23.95
CA ALA A 249 -11.77 5.42 -24.87
C ALA A 249 -10.35 5.60 -25.41
N GLU A 250 -9.97 6.81 -25.82
CA GLU A 250 -8.63 7.10 -26.35
C GLU A 250 -7.54 6.82 -25.31
N ASN A 251 -7.70 7.38 -24.09
CA ASN A 251 -6.75 7.15 -23.00
C ASN A 251 -6.70 5.69 -22.55
N LEU A 252 -7.86 5.00 -22.59
CA LEU A 252 -7.93 3.58 -22.24
C LEU A 252 -7.19 2.71 -23.26
N ALA A 253 -7.38 3.00 -24.55
CA ALA A 253 -6.67 2.32 -25.64
C ALA A 253 -5.15 2.57 -25.55
N GLU A 254 -4.73 3.81 -25.25
CA GLU A 254 -3.32 4.14 -25.01
C GLU A 254 -2.75 3.32 -23.84
N THR A 255 -3.46 3.29 -22.71
CA THR A 255 -3.04 2.50 -21.53
C THR A 255 -2.92 1.02 -21.89
N ALA A 256 -3.95 0.41 -22.48
CA ALA A 256 -3.95 -1.01 -22.86
C ALA A 256 -2.82 -1.33 -23.84
N SER A 257 -2.62 -0.51 -24.87
CA SER A 257 -1.52 -0.67 -25.83
C SER A 257 -0.14 -0.59 -25.16
N LYS A 258 0.05 0.36 -24.25
CA LYS A 258 1.31 0.57 -23.52
C LYS A 258 1.71 -0.64 -22.66
N VAL A 259 0.72 -1.32 -22.10
CA VAL A 259 0.95 -2.47 -21.19
C VAL A 259 0.83 -3.82 -21.90
N GLY A 260 0.53 -3.84 -23.21
CA GLY A 260 0.28 -5.07 -23.95
C GLY A 260 -0.97 -5.82 -23.46
N GLY A 261 -1.92 -5.09 -22.87
CA GLY A 261 -3.17 -5.62 -22.33
C GLY A 261 -4.35 -5.46 -23.27
N THR A 262 -5.57 -5.73 -22.77
CA THR A 262 -6.83 -5.54 -23.49
C THR A 262 -7.64 -4.40 -22.90
N ALA A 263 -8.43 -3.70 -23.72
CA ALA A 263 -9.32 -2.63 -23.30
C ALA A 263 -10.78 -3.08 -23.39
N LEU A 264 -11.56 -2.77 -22.34
CA LEU A 264 -13.00 -2.99 -22.32
C LEU A 264 -13.71 -1.67 -21.96
N TRP A 265 -14.43 -1.10 -22.92
CA TRP A 265 -15.23 0.12 -22.70
C TRP A 265 -16.55 -0.24 -22.02
N LEU A 266 -16.58 -0.05 -20.72
CA LEU A 266 -17.71 -0.47 -19.90
C LEU A 266 -17.88 0.45 -18.69
N PRO A 267 -19.04 1.11 -18.52
CA PRO A 267 -19.38 1.72 -17.24
C PRO A 267 -19.54 0.65 -16.17
N VAL A 268 -18.78 0.73 -15.08
CA VAL A 268 -18.89 -0.24 -13.98
C VAL A 268 -20.27 -0.27 -13.31
N THR A 269 -21.07 0.74 -13.56
CA THR A 269 -22.47 0.86 -13.10
C THR A 269 -23.50 0.19 -14.00
N ALA A 270 -23.11 -0.29 -15.19
CA ALA A 270 -24.02 -1.00 -16.09
C ALA A 270 -24.56 -2.27 -15.43
N ASP A 271 -25.85 -2.58 -15.61
CA ASP A 271 -26.49 -3.75 -14.98
C ASP A 271 -25.87 -5.05 -15.43
N ASP A 272 -25.41 -5.10 -16.67
CA ASP A 272 -24.76 -6.26 -17.34
C ASP A 272 -23.22 -6.22 -17.21
N ALA A 273 -22.65 -5.38 -16.33
CA ALA A 273 -21.20 -5.23 -16.23
C ALA A 273 -20.48 -6.54 -15.90
N VAL A 274 -21.03 -7.36 -15.00
CA VAL A 274 -20.48 -8.68 -14.64
C VAL A 274 -20.47 -9.61 -15.87
N ASP A 275 -21.57 -9.64 -16.62
CA ASP A 275 -21.71 -10.52 -17.79
C ASP A 275 -20.74 -10.12 -18.91
N LYS A 276 -20.62 -8.83 -19.20
CA LYS A 276 -19.69 -8.30 -20.21
C LYS A 276 -18.23 -8.53 -19.84
N ILE A 277 -17.86 -8.38 -18.58
CA ILE A 277 -16.51 -8.72 -18.11
C ILE A 277 -16.27 -10.21 -18.27
N SER A 278 -17.22 -11.06 -17.88
CA SER A 278 -17.09 -12.50 -17.99
C SER A 278 -17.03 -12.98 -19.44
N GLU A 279 -17.74 -12.33 -20.36
CA GLU A 279 -17.67 -12.56 -21.80
C GLU A 279 -16.28 -12.21 -22.33
N HIS A 280 -15.78 -11.01 -22.03
CA HIS A 280 -14.44 -10.58 -22.41
C HIS A 280 -13.34 -11.55 -21.91
N LEU A 281 -13.48 -12.03 -20.66
CA LEU A 281 -12.56 -13.02 -20.11
C LEU A 281 -12.62 -14.35 -20.88
N ARG A 282 -13.81 -14.82 -21.27
CA ARG A 282 -13.95 -16.05 -22.10
C ARG A 282 -13.27 -15.90 -23.45
N ASP A 283 -13.45 -14.76 -24.08
CA ASP A 283 -12.92 -14.50 -25.43
C ASP A 283 -11.39 -14.34 -25.46
N HIS A 284 -10.80 -13.81 -24.39
CA HIS A 284 -9.40 -13.40 -24.39
C HIS A 284 -8.52 -14.09 -23.35
N HIS A 285 -9.12 -14.64 -22.27
CA HIS A 285 -8.37 -15.09 -21.09
C HIS A 285 -8.86 -16.43 -20.52
N GLY A 286 -9.49 -17.28 -21.32
CA GLY A 286 -9.97 -18.61 -20.89
C GLY A 286 -11.05 -18.56 -19.81
N GLY A 287 -11.79 -17.46 -19.69
CA GLY A 287 -12.91 -17.28 -18.78
C GLY A 287 -12.55 -16.97 -17.32
N LYS A 288 -11.28 -16.73 -17.03
CA LYS A 288 -10.78 -16.53 -15.65
C LYS A 288 -9.97 -15.25 -15.52
N ALA A 289 -10.05 -14.67 -14.34
CA ALA A 289 -9.13 -13.64 -13.86
C ALA A 289 -8.62 -14.00 -12.46
N ASP A 290 -7.38 -13.66 -12.19
CA ASP A 290 -6.75 -13.87 -10.87
C ASP A 290 -6.96 -12.65 -9.96
N ILE A 291 -7.03 -11.44 -10.53
CA ILE A 291 -7.00 -10.19 -9.77
C ILE A 291 -8.12 -9.27 -10.23
N LEU A 292 -8.85 -8.69 -9.27
CA LEU A 292 -9.80 -7.60 -9.47
C LEU A 292 -9.36 -6.36 -8.68
N VAL A 293 -9.12 -5.26 -9.37
CA VAL A 293 -8.87 -3.96 -8.75
C VAL A 293 -10.06 -3.03 -8.95
N ASN A 294 -10.81 -2.80 -7.88
CA ASN A 294 -11.90 -1.84 -7.81
C ASN A 294 -11.34 -0.42 -7.59
N ASN A 295 -10.79 0.18 -8.66
CA ASN A 295 -10.19 1.52 -8.64
C ASN A 295 -11.11 2.62 -9.19
N ALA A 296 -12.04 2.31 -10.08
CA ALA A 296 -12.97 3.29 -10.62
C ALA A 296 -13.64 4.11 -9.51
N GLY A 297 -13.67 5.42 -9.67
CA GLY A 297 -14.25 6.30 -8.66
C GLY A 297 -14.40 7.74 -9.15
N ILE A 298 -15.41 8.42 -8.63
CA ILE A 298 -15.71 9.82 -8.94
C ILE A 298 -15.90 10.64 -7.66
N THR A 299 -15.77 11.94 -7.78
CA THR A 299 -16.16 12.92 -6.76
C THR A 299 -17.27 13.82 -7.30
N ARG A 300 -18.18 14.28 -6.43
CA ARG A 300 -19.22 15.29 -6.71
C ARG A 300 -19.36 16.15 -5.46
N ASP A 301 -18.33 16.96 -5.23
CA ASP A 301 -18.13 17.70 -3.99
C ASP A 301 -19.17 18.81 -3.82
N LYS A 302 -19.82 18.82 -2.65
CA LYS A 302 -20.72 19.87 -2.19
C LYS A 302 -20.92 19.74 -0.68
N LEU A 303 -21.16 20.85 0.03
CA LEU A 303 -21.61 20.76 1.42
C LEU A 303 -22.95 20.01 1.48
N LEU A 304 -23.12 19.12 2.46
CA LEU A 304 -24.28 18.23 2.55
C LEU A 304 -25.60 19.00 2.51
N ALA A 305 -25.70 20.14 3.19
CA ALA A 305 -26.88 20.98 3.19
C ALA A 305 -27.31 21.54 1.80
N ASN A 306 -26.40 21.47 0.83
CA ASN A 306 -26.62 21.95 -0.54
C ASN A 306 -26.38 20.86 -1.60
N MET A 307 -26.26 19.59 -1.17
CA MET A 307 -26.05 18.45 -2.05
C MET A 307 -27.38 17.96 -2.58
N ASP A 308 -27.50 17.83 -3.88
CA ASP A 308 -28.64 17.22 -4.53
C ASP A 308 -28.50 15.68 -4.63
N ASP A 309 -29.65 15.01 -4.83
CA ASP A 309 -29.72 13.56 -4.94
C ASP A 309 -28.83 13.02 -6.07
N ALA A 310 -28.79 13.70 -7.22
CA ALA A 310 -28.00 13.25 -8.36
C ALA A 310 -26.50 13.18 -8.06
N ARG A 311 -25.96 14.12 -7.26
CA ARG A 311 -24.55 14.06 -6.81
C ARG A 311 -24.31 12.93 -5.82
N TRP A 312 -25.28 12.71 -4.91
CA TRP A 312 -25.18 11.64 -3.92
C TRP A 312 -25.23 10.28 -4.59
N ASP A 313 -26.28 10.05 -5.42
CA ASP A 313 -26.52 8.76 -6.07
C ASP A 313 -25.42 8.37 -7.05
N ALA A 314 -24.92 9.32 -7.84
CA ALA A 314 -23.82 9.04 -8.76
C ALA A 314 -22.55 8.57 -8.04
N VAL A 315 -22.19 9.19 -6.91
CA VAL A 315 -20.99 8.80 -6.13
C VAL A 315 -21.24 7.45 -5.45
N LEU A 316 -22.44 7.22 -4.91
CA LEU A 316 -22.81 5.95 -4.29
C LEU A 316 -22.74 4.79 -5.31
N ALA A 317 -23.34 4.99 -6.49
CA ALA A 317 -23.40 3.98 -7.54
C ALA A 317 -22.00 3.55 -8.01
N VAL A 318 -21.11 4.51 -8.32
CA VAL A 318 -19.79 4.23 -8.87
C VAL A 318 -18.80 3.73 -7.81
N ASN A 319 -18.77 4.38 -6.64
CA ASN A 319 -17.69 4.16 -5.67
C ASN A 319 -17.97 3.03 -4.69
N LEU A 320 -19.24 2.60 -4.53
CA LEU A 320 -19.62 1.60 -3.53
C LEU A 320 -20.44 0.45 -4.12
N LEU A 321 -21.57 0.75 -4.79
CA LEU A 321 -22.47 -0.29 -5.27
C LEU A 321 -21.84 -1.10 -6.41
N ALA A 322 -21.17 -0.46 -7.36
CA ALA A 322 -20.52 -1.15 -8.46
C ALA A 322 -19.37 -2.06 -7.99
N PRO A 323 -18.41 -1.62 -7.14
CA PRO A 323 -17.39 -2.51 -6.57
C PRO A 323 -17.95 -3.72 -5.84
N LEU A 324 -19.01 -3.53 -5.04
CA LEU A 324 -19.67 -4.63 -4.33
C LEU A 324 -20.23 -5.65 -5.33
N ARG A 325 -21.04 -5.18 -6.30
CA ARG A 325 -21.67 -6.02 -7.33
C ARG A 325 -20.64 -6.75 -8.19
N LEU A 326 -19.56 -6.06 -8.63
CA LEU A 326 -18.50 -6.69 -9.41
C LEU A 326 -17.78 -7.78 -8.60
N THR A 327 -17.47 -7.52 -7.34
CA THR A 327 -16.82 -8.50 -6.47
C THR A 327 -17.69 -9.73 -6.27
N GLU A 328 -18.95 -9.53 -5.84
CA GLU A 328 -19.88 -10.65 -5.60
C GLU A 328 -20.23 -11.42 -6.89
N GLY A 329 -20.44 -10.69 -8.00
CA GLY A 329 -20.81 -11.28 -9.28
C GLY A 329 -19.69 -12.11 -9.90
N LEU A 330 -18.45 -11.58 -9.97
CA LEU A 330 -17.32 -12.28 -10.57
C LEU A 330 -16.82 -13.46 -9.70
N VAL A 331 -16.95 -13.37 -8.40
CA VAL A 331 -16.69 -14.51 -7.49
C VAL A 331 -17.85 -15.52 -7.58
N GLY A 332 -19.09 -15.05 -7.61
CA GLY A 332 -20.29 -15.89 -7.65
C GLY A 332 -20.39 -16.74 -8.91
N ASN A 333 -20.00 -16.20 -10.07
CA ASN A 333 -20.03 -16.95 -11.34
C ASN A 333 -18.71 -17.71 -11.65
N GLY A 334 -17.73 -17.65 -10.73
CA GLY A 334 -16.46 -18.37 -10.84
C GLY A 334 -15.43 -17.74 -11.81
N SER A 335 -15.66 -16.52 -12.31
CA SER A 335 -14.64 -15.78 -13.08
C SER A 335 -13.42 -15.46 -12.23
N ILE A 336 -13.62 -15.22 -10.91
CA ILE A 336 -12.57 -15.17 -9.91
C ILE A 336 -12.78 -16.34 -8.94
N GLY A 337 -11.83 -17.24 -8.87
CA GLY A 337 -11.89 -18.45 -8.05
C GLY A 337 -10.80 -18.50 -6.98
N GLU A 338 -10.50 -19.72 -6.52
CA GLU A 338 -9.42 -19.98 -5.56
C GLU A 338 -8.10 -19.37 -6.06
N GLY A 339 -7.34 -18.80 -5.15
CA GLY A 339 -6.15 -18.01 -5.47
C GLY A 339 -6.44 -16.57 -5.91
N GLY A 340 -7.72 -16.18 -5.99
CA GLY A 340 -8.14 -14.83 -6.40
C GLY A 340 -7.74 -13.72 -5.45
N ARG A 341 -7.55 -12.51 -6.00
CA ARG A 341 -7.17 -11.30 -5.27
C ARG A 341 -8.14 -10.18 -5.59
N VAL A 342 -8.79 -9.61 -4.57
CA VAL A 342 -9.65 -8.45 -4.71
C VAL A 342 -9.03 -7.28 -3.97
N ILE A 343 -8.83 -6.15 -4.65
CA ILE A 343 -8.25 -4.96 -4.03
C ILE A 343 -9.18 -3.76 -4.28
N GLY A 344 -9.62 -3.13 -3.18
CA GLY A 344 -10.46 -1.95 -3.22
C GLY A 344 -9.67 -0.65 -3.05
N LEU A 345 -10.03 0.40 -3.79
CA LEU A 345 -9.48 1.73 -3.61
C LEU A 345 -10.40 2.56 -2.69
N SER A 346 -10.00 2.68 -1.42
CA SER A 346 -10.60 3.58 -0.44
C SER A 346 -9.99 5.00 -0.55
N SER A 347 -9.90 5.71 0.54
CA SER A 347 -9.25 7.04 0.69
C SER A 347 -9.08 7.37 2.17
N ILE A 348 -8.11 8.23 2.50
CA ILE A 348 -8.05 8.83 3.84
C ILE A 348 -9.34 9.63 4.16
N ALA A 349 -10.06 10.13 3.17
CA ALA A 349 -11.36 10.77 3.37
C ALA A 349 -12.41 9.80 3.96
N GLY A 350 -12.34 8.51 3.65
CA GLY A 350 -13.19 7.48 4.26
C GLY A 350 -12.85 7.18 5.73
N ILE A 351 -11.65 7.54 6.17
CA ILE A 351 -11.15 7.31 7.54
C ILE A 351 -11.37 8.57 8.41
N ALA A 352 -10.94 9.73 7.90
CA ALA A 352 -10.90 10.98 8.66
C ALA A 352 -12.02 11.97 8.31
N GLY A 353 -12.78 11.68 7.23
CA GLY A 353 -13.72 12.65 6.66
C GLY A 353 -13.02 13.76 5.87
N ASN A 354 -13.78 14.48 5.05
CA ASN A 354 -13.30 15.70 4.37
C ASN A 354 -14.49 16.65 4.14
N ARG A 355 -14.29 17.93 4.43
CA ARG A 355 -15.33 18.95 4.27
C ARG A 355 -15.78 19.05 2.81
N GLY A 356 -17.10 18.98 2.57
CA GLY A 356 -17.69 19.06 1.25
C GLY A 356 -17.68 17.73 0.47
N GLN A 357 -17.22 16.64 1.08
CA GLN A 357 -17.12 15.31 0.48
C GLN A 357 -17.91 14.26 1.28
N THR A 358 -19.04 14.60 1.87
CA THR A 358 -19.80 13.68 2.70
C THR A 358 -20.20 12.41 1.93
N ASN A 359 -20.69 12.55 0.67
CA ASN A 359 -20.99 11.44 -0.22
C ASN A 359 -19.75 10.58 -0.53
N TYR A 360 -18.65 11.22 -0.92
CA TYR A 360 -17.38 10.53 -1.25
C TYR A 360 -16.82 9.82 -0.02
N ALA A 361 -16.73 10.51 1.12
CA ALA A 361 -16.23 9.93 2.37
C ALA A 361 -17.06 8.72 2.81
N THR A 362 -18.40 8.80 2.70
CA THR A 362 -19.31 7.69 2.97
C THR A 362 -18.98 6.48 2.10
N THR A 363 -18.80 6.66 0.77
CA THR A 363 -18.49 5.55 -0.13
C THR A 363 -17.11 4.96 0.10
N LYS A 364 -16.11 5.80 0.45
CA LYS A 364 -14.75 5.32 0.72
C LYS A 364 -14.63 4.63 2.07
N ALA A 365 -15.43 5.01 3.07
CA ALA A 365 -15.63 4.24 4.29
C ALA A 365 -16.36 2.91 4.00
N GLY A 366 -17.37 2.95 3.11
CA GLY A 366 -18.07 1.75 2.64
C GLY A 366 -17.14 0.73 1.97
N MET A 367 -16.11 1.17 1.22
CA MET A 367 -15.08 0.27 0.66
C MET A 367 -14.27 -0.42 1.77
N ILE A 368 -13.99 0.25 2.88
CA ILE A 368 -13.38 -0.38 4.07
C ILE A 368 -14.34 -1.45 4.62
N GLY A 369 -15.63 -1.10 4.72
CA GLY A 369 -16.68 -2.02 5.14
C GLY A 369 -16.78 -3.26 4.25
N ILE A 370 -16.78 -3.11 2.92
CA ILE A 370 -16.75 -4.24 1.96
C ILE A 370 -15.54 -5.14 2.25
N THR A 371 -14.36 -4.55 2.39
CA THR A 371 -13.13 -5.29 2.64
C THR A 371 -13.22 -6.13 3.92
N GLN A 372 -13.63 -5.52 5.01
CA GLN A 372 -13.73 -6.19 6.31
C GLN A 372 -14.85 -7.22 6.37
N ALA A 373 -16.02 -6.90 5.79
CA ALA A 373 -17.19 -7.77 5.83
C ALA A 373 -17.04 -9.01 4.95
N LEU A 374 -16.42 -8.88 3.76
CA LEU A 374 -16.27 -10.00 2.83
C LEU A 374 -15.03 -10.85 3.11
N ALA A 375 -14.03 -10.34 3.83
CA ALA A 375 -12.76 -11.05 4.04
C ALA A 375 -12.93 -12.48 4.61
N PRO A 376 -13.73 -12.74 5.66
CA PRO A 376 -13.86 -14.10 6.19
C PRO A 376 -14.49 -15.08 5.19
N GLY A 377 -15.55 -14.62 4.48
CA GLY A 377 -16.25 -15.45 3.49
C GLY A 377 -15.45 -15.73 2.23
N LEU A 378 -14.61 -14.77 1.81
CA LEU A 378 -13.70 -14.92 0.67
C LEU A 378 -12.49 -15.79 1.04
N ALA A 379 -11.93 -15.63 2.24
CA ALA A 379 -10.83 -16.46 2.73
C ALA A 379 -11.21 -17.95 2.76
N ALA A 380 -12.45 -18.28 3.14
CA ALA A 380 -12.98 -19.66 3.09
C ALA A 380 -13.04 -20.25 1.65
N LYS A 381 -12.94 -19.39 0.61
CA LYS A 381 -12.87 -19.75 -0.81
C LYS A 381 -11.45 -19.66 -1.38
N GLY A 382 -10.45 -19.44 -0.54
CA GLY A 382 -9.07 -19.21 -0.98
C GLY A 382 -8.85 -17.86 -1.70
N ILE A 383 -9.72 -16.88 -1.48
CA ILE A 383 -9.66 -15.54 -2.11
C ILE A 383 -9.31 -14.51 -1.03
N THR A 384 -8.39 -13.60 -1.31
CA THR A 384 -8.11 -12.47 -0.41
C THR A 384 -8.79 -11.20 -0.88
N ILE A 385 -9.17 -10.35 0.08
CA ILE A 385 -9.67 -9.01 -0.19
C ILE A 385 -8.98 -8.00 0.74
N ASN A 386 -8.43 -6.93 0.15
CA ASN A 386 -7.74 -5.87 0.87
C ASN A 386 -8.12 -4.50 0.29
N ALA A 387 -7.82 -3.42 1.02
CA ALA A 387 -8.03 -2.07 0.51
C ALA A 387 -6.79 -1.20 0.72
N VAL A 388 -6.61 -0.28 -0.20
CA VAL A 388 -5.63 0.80 -0.11
C VAL A 388 -6.39 2.11 0.06
N ALA A 389 -5.96 2.95 1.02
CA ALA A 389 -6.53 4.26 1.30
C ALA A 389 -5.49 5.36 0.98
N PRO A 390 -5.46 5.87 -0.27
CA PRO A 390 -4.53 6.94 -0.64
C PRO A 390 -4.78 8.22 0.16
N GLY A 391 -3.67 8.90 0.50
CA GLY A 391 -3.70 10.27 0.98
C GLY A 391 -3.72 11.28 -0.16
N PHE A 392 -2.94 12.36 0.01
CA PHE A 392 -2.74 13.32 -1.07
C PHE A 392 -1.79 12.73 -2.12
N ILE A 393 -2.33 12.35 -3.28
CA ILE A 393 -1.58 11.79 -4.43
C ILE A 393 -1.62 12.78 -5.59
N GLU A 394 -0.46 13.03 -6.20
CA GLU A 394 -0.29 13.93 -7.34
C GLU A 394 -0.92 13.34 -8.61
N THR A 395 -2.14 13.75 -8.91
CA THR A 395 -2.92 13.34 -10.08
C THR A 395 -3.55 14.54 -10.77
N GLN A 396 -4.15 14.36 -11.94
CA GLN A 396 -4.95 15.42 -12.59
C GLN A 396 -6.09 15.91 -11.69
N MET A 397 -6.70 15.00 -10.90
CA MET A 397 -7.78 15.36 -9.96
C MET A 397 -7.27 16.31 -8.87
N THR A 398 -6.12 16.06 -8.27
CA THR A 398 -5.53 16.91 -7.23
C THR A 398 -4.91 18.19 -7.80
N ALA A 399 -4.52 18.20 -9.08
CA ALA A 399 -4.04 19.39 -9.76
C ALA A 399 -5.12 20.48 -9.90
N ALA A 400 -6.40 20.10 -9.91
CA ALA A 400 -7.54 21.02 -9.95
C ALA A 400 -7.82 21.72 -8.59
N ILE A 401 -7.21 21.27 -7.50
CA ILE A 401 -7.35 21.88 -6.17
C ILE A 401 -6.63 23.23 -6.14
N PRO A 402 -7.24 24.30 -5.53
CA PRO A 402 -6.59 25.59 -5.37
C PRO A 402 -5.22 25.47 -4.71
N LEU A 403 -4.23 26.24 -5.20
CA LEU A 403 -2.82 26.11 -4.85
C LEU A 403 -2.57 26.08 -3.33
N ALA A 404 -3.15 26.99 -2.57
CA ALA A 404 -2.96 27.04 -1.11
C ALA A 404 -3.43 25.76 -0.41
N THR A 405 -4.64 25.27 -0.72
CA THR A 405 -5.19 24.04 -0.18
C THR A 405 -4.35 22.83 -0.59
N ARG A 406 -3.88 22.82 -1.84
CA ARG A 406 -3.03 21.75 -2.38
C ARG A 406 -1.68 21.69 -1.67
N GLU A 407 -1.03 22.83 -1.41
CA GLU A 407 0.23 22.88 -0.67
C GLU A 407 0.07 22.42 0.80
N VAL A 408 -1.02 22.79 1.45
CA VAL A 408 -1.36 22.27 2.78
C VAL A 408 -1.53 20.75 2.74
N GLY A 409 -2.32 20.22 1.81
CA GLY A 409 -2.52 18.78 1.65
C GLY A 409 -1.22 18.00 1.41
N ARG A 410 -0.28 18.57 0.65
CA ARG A 410 1.06 17.98 0.42
C ARG A 410 1.90 17.88 1.67
N ARG A 411 1.77 18.84 2.61
CA ARG A 411 2.68 18.97 3.77
C ARG A 411 2.12 18.33 5.06
N LEU A 412 0.83 18.00 5.09
CA LEU A 412 0.18 17.39 6.26
C LEU A 412 0.48 15.89 6.40
N ASN A 413 1.74 15.50 6.22
CA ASN A 413 2.23 14.13 6.46
C ASN A 413 3.69 14.15 6.92
N SER A 414 4.17 13.04 7.48
CA SER A 414 5.53 12.93 8.03
C SER A 414 6.63 13.10 6.99
N LEU A 415 6.35 12.79 5.72
CA LEU A 415 7.30 12.91 4.61
C LEU A 415 7.29 14.29 3.94
N LEU A 416 6.39 15.19 4.35
CA LEU A 416 6.26 16.59 3.91
C LEU A 416 6.10 16.78 2.40
N GLN A 417 5.50 15.83 1.71
CA GLN A 417 5.29 15.86 0.25
C GLN A 417 4.08 15.05 -0.17
N GLY A 418 3.60 15.25 -1.40
CA GLY A 418 2.56 14.42 -2.00
C GLY A 418 3.12 13.07 -2.46
N GLY A 419 2.28 12.03 -2.36
CA GLY A 419 2.56 10.74 -2.97
C GLY A 419 2.39 10.77 -4.49
N GLN A 420 2.93 9.78 -5.17
CA GLN A 420 2.77 9.60 -6.60
C GLN A 420 1.80 8.44 -6.89
N PRO A 421 1.13 8.39 -8.05
CA PRO A 421 0.29 7.25 -8.42
C PRO A 421 1.00 5.89 -8.26
N VAL A 422 2.30 5.83 -8.55
CA VAL A 422 3.10 4.61 -8.40
C VAL A 422 3.20 4.15 -6.96
N ASP A 423 3.19 5.02 -5.96
CA ASP A 423 3.22 4.63 -4.55
C ASP A 423 1.95 3.83 -4.16
N VAL A 424 0.81 4.19 -4.76
CA VAL A 424 -0.47 3.48 -4.59
C VAL A 424 -0.46 2.16 -5.38
N ALA A 425 0.02 2.19 -6.62
CA ALA A 425 0.07 1.02 -7.49
C ALA A 425 0.98 -0.07 -6.92
N GLU A 426 2.13 0.26 -6.33
CA GLU A 426 3.03 -0.70 -5.68
C GLU A 426 2.38 -1.37 -4.45
N ALA A 427 1.62 -0.63 -3.65
CA ALA A 427 0.87 -1.20 -2.53
C ALA A 427 -0.24 -2.14 -3.00
N ILE A 428 -0.90 -1.82 -4.11
CA ILE A 428 -1.90 -2.68 -4.75
C ILE A 428 -1.23 -3.93 -5.33
N ALA A 429 -0.08 -3.80 -5.99
CA ALA A 429 0.69 -4.94 -6.52
C ALA A 429 1.16 -5.89 -5.42
N TYR A 430 1.54 -5.37 -4.26
CA TYR A 430 1.84 -6.18 -3.09
C TYR A 430 0.64 -7.05 -2.66
N PHE A 431 -0.57 -6.46 -2.56
CA PHE A 431 -1.78 -7.24 -2.24
C PHE A 431 -2.20 -8.20 -3.36
N ALA A 432 -1.88 -7.88 -4.61
CA ALA A 432 -2.20 -8.71 -5.77
C ALA A 432 -1.28 -9.94 -5.90
N SER A 433 -0.10 -9.91 -5.26
CA SER A 433 0.87 -11.00 -5.33
C SER A 433 0.31 -12.31 -4.73
N PRO A 434 0.50 -13.46 -5.41
CA PRO A 434 0.20 -14.76 -4.83
C PRO A 434 0.95 -15.02 -3.50
N ALA A 435 2.13 -14.45 -3.35
CA ALA A 435 2.92 -14.55 -2.11
C ALA A 435 2.29 -13.80 -0.92
N SER A 436 1.29 -12.93 -1.15
CA SER A 436 0.55 -12.22 -0.09
C SER A 436 -0.75 -12.93 0.32
N ASN A 437 -0.83 -14.26 0.12
CA ASN A 437 -2.04 -15.05 0.43
C ASN A 437 -2.45 -14.99 1.91
N ALA A 438 -1.50 -14.85 2.82
CA ALA A 438 -1.75 -14.67 4.25
C ALA A 438 -2.34 -13.30 4.63
N VAL A 439 -2.48 -12.38 3.66
CA VAL A 439 -2.87 -10.99 3.92
C VAL A 439 -4.27 -10.75 3.37
N THR A 440 -5.27 -10.73 4.26
CA THR A 440 -6.67 -10.47 3.89
C THR A 440 -7.36 -9.61 4.95
N GLY A 441 -8.33 -8.80 4.54
CA GLY A 441 -9.04 -7.88 5.44
C GLY A 441 -8.23 -6.63 5.82
N ASN A 442 -7.04 -6.45 5.27
CA ASN A 442 -6.20 -5.30 5.57
C ASN A 442 -6.67 -4.04 4.85
N VAL A 443 -6.56 -2.91 5.56
CA VAL A 443 -6.77 -1.57 5.01
C VAL A 443 -5.53 -0.74 5.33
N ILE A 444 -4.71 -0.47 4.33
CA ILE A 444 -3.48 0.32 4.52
C ILE A 444 -3.59 1.69 3.88
N ARG A 445 -3.01 2.69 4.54
CA ARG A 445 -2.95 4.05 4.03
C ARG A 445 -1.65 4.25 3.25
N VAL A 446 -1.76 4.76 2.04
CA VAL A 446 -0.62 5.24 1.24
C VAL A 446 -0.64 6.76 1.30
N CYS A 447 -0.17 7.32 2.40
CA CYS A 447 -0.38 8.74 2.73
C CYS A 447 0.83 9.43 3.38
N GLY A 448 2.00 8.75 3.47
CA GLY A 448 3.18 9.28 4.13
C GLY A 448 2.95 9.61 5.62
N GLN A 449 2.08 8.86 6.27
CA GLN A 449 1.59 9.09 7.63
C GLN A 449 0.95 10.49 7.76
N ALA A 450 -0.16 10.71 7.03
CA ALA A 450 -0.94 11.94 7.16
C ALA A 450 -1.33 12.19 8.63
N MET A 451 -1.27 13.46 9.04
CA MET A 451 -1.53 13.86 10.44
C MET A 451 -3.02 13.75 10.81
N ILE A 452 -3.90 13.59 9.83
CA ILE A 452 -5.36 13.52 10.00
C ILE A 452 -5.79 12.06 9.97
N GLY A 453 -6.57 11.67 10.97
CA GLY A 453 -7.10 10.32 11.13
C GLY A 453 -6.09 9.33 11.74
N ALA A 454 -6.64 8.33 12.45
CA ALA A 454 -5.85 7.31 13.14
C ALA A 454 -5.45 6.17 12.19
#